data_40c61836692726b90b40a6fb7eb7038e
#
_entry.id   40c61836692726b90b40a6fb7eb7038e
#
_cell.length_a   1.000
_cell.length_b   1.000
_cell.length_c   1.000
_cell.angle_alpha   90.00
_cell.angle_beta   90.00
_cell.angle_gamma   90.00
#
_symmetry.space_group_name_H-M   'P 1'
#
loop_
_entity.id
_entity.type
_entity.pdbx_description
1 polymer ?
#
loop_
_entity_poly.entity_id
_entity_poly.type
_entity_poly.pdbx_seq_one_letter_code
_entity_poly.pdbx_strand_id
1 'polypeptide(L)'
;FLNGTQLKERSSGNYEYTIQDLAPDTEYHVRLMIKKEGKLSLDVTYVNFQTEKVQQEAPKAADVSINYEQETLENKASFDLEYAASKDPQSWTTIRQGCMVRLTSLLDNIRESGGSVPLYIRKKASSSMSASEAVFVADLQRQEIPEESNKPNIDYRKEEITISSSLQYVIVN
;
A
#
# COMPACT_ATOMS: atom_id res chain seq x y z
N PHE A 1 20.94 -23.31 -20.64
CA PHE A 1 22.33 -22.83 -20.65
C PHE A 1 22.36 -21.34 -20.34
N LEU A 2 22.49 -20.99 -19.09
CA LEU A 2 23.05 -19.70 -18.75
C LEU A 2 24.56 -19.80 -19.02
N ASN A 3 24.96 -19.40 -20.22
CA ASN A 3 26.34 -19.20 -20.66
C ASN A 3 27.37 -20.34 -20.42
N GLY A 4 26.92 -21.60 -20.27
CA GLY A 4 27.84 -22.73 -20.14
C GLY A 4 28.75 -22.73 -18.91
N THR A 5 28.37 -22.01 -17.84
CA THR A 5 29.18 -21.92 -16.62
C THR A 5 29.20 -23.26 -15.93
N GLN A 6 30.41 -23.77 -15.69
CA GLN A 6 30.63 -25.02 -14.97
C GLN A 6 30.49 -24.77 -13.46
N LEU A 7 29.62 -25.54 -12.78
CA LEU A 7 29.53 -25.54 -11.33
C LEU A 7 30.83 -26.03 -10.69
N LYS A 8 31.27 -25.37 -9.63
CA LYS A 8 32.41 -25.83 -8.82
C LYS A 8 31.94 -26.81 -7.76
N GLU A 9 32.60 -27.95 -7.68
CA GLU A 9 32.38 -28.92 -6.62
C GLU A 9 32.83 -28.34 -5.27
N ARG A 10 31.99 -28.47 -4.25
CA ARG A 10 32.36 -28.21 -2.85
C ARG A 10 32.72 -29.54 -2.19
N SER A 11 33.63 -29.54 -1.22
CA SER A 11 34.23 -30.67 -0.53
C SER A 11 33.28 -31.68 0.13
N SER A 12 31.97 -31.45 0.10
CA SER A 12 30.93 -32.32 0.65
C SER A 12 30.08 -33.06 -0.39
N GLY A 13 30.45 -33.05 -1.66
CA GLY A 13 29.62 -33.59 -2.75
C GLY A 13 28.40 -32.74 -3.11
N ASN A 14 28.20 -31.61 -2.45
CA ASN A 14 27.16 -30.65 -2.78
C ASN A 14 27.69 -29.57 -3.73
N TYR A 15 26.88 -29.24 -4.72
CA TYR A 15 27.19 -28.20 -5.69
C TYR A 15 26.28 -26.99 -5.42
N GLU A 16 26.89 -25.83 -5.33
CA GLU A 16 26.16 -24.57 -5.17
C GLU A 16 26.65 -23.57 -6.21
N TYR A 17 25.70 -22.93 -6.87
CA TYR A 17 25.98 -21.88 -7.82
C TYR A 17 24.97 -20.77 -7.71
N THR A 18 25.44 -19.53 -7.54
CA THR A 18 24.60 -18.33 -7.53
C THR A 18 24.56 -17.73 -8.92
N ILE A 19 23.36 -17.64 -9.50
CA ILE A 19 23.12 -16.96 -10.75
C ILE A 19 22.95 -15.47 -10.42
N GLN A 20 23.77 -14.63 -11.06
CA GLN A 20 23.75 -13.17 -10.86
C GLN A 20 23.21 -12.47 -12.11
N ASP A 21 22.91 -11.18 -11.99
CA ASP A 21 22.50 -10.28 -13.08
C ASP A 21 21.24 -10.76 -13.84
N LEU A 22 20.32 -11.38 -13.12
CA LEU A 22 19.03 -11.76 -13.66
C LEU A 22 18.15 -10.52 -13.84
N ALA A 23 17.49 -10.42 -14.99
CA ALA A 23 16.50 -9.38 -15.23
C ALA A 23 15.28 -9.59 -14.30
N PRO A 24 14.70 -8.53 -13.75
CA PRO A 24 13.49 -8.64 -12.92
C PRO A 24 12.27 -9.06 -13.75
N ASP A 25 11.25 -9.60 -13.07
CA ASP A 25 9.98 -10.05 -13.66
C ASP A 25 10.16 -10.97 -14.88
N THR A 26 11.19 -11.79 -14.87
CA THR A 26 11.58 -12.63 -16.00
C THR A 26 11.53 -14.10 -15.62
N GLU A 27 10.89 -14.90 -16.48
CA GLU A 27 10.88 -16.36 -16.34
C GLU A 27 12.19 -16.95 -16.85
N TYR A 28 12.80 -17.78 -16.03
CA TYR A 28 14.05 -18.48 -16.33
C TYR A 28 13.84 -19.99 -16.30
N HIS A 29 14.39 -20.66 -17.31
CA HIS A 29 14.43 -22.10 -17.43
C HIS A 29 15.88 -22.58 -17.28
N VAL A 30 16.20 -23.18 -16.14
CA VAL A 30 17.55 -23.67 -15.86
C VAL A 30 17.61 -25.18 -16.10
N ARG A 31 18.53 -25.59 -16.93
CA ARG A 31 18.80 -26.99 -17.22
C ARG A 31 20.10 -27.40 -16.52
N LEU A 32 20.03 -28.39 -15.62
CA LEU A 32 21.18 -28.97 -14.96
C LEU A 32 21.61 -30.26 -15.68
N MET A 33 22.88 -30.34 -16.04
CA MET A 33 23.45 -31.50 -16.69
C MET A 33 24.73 -31.91 -15.95
N ILE A 34 24.91 -33.21 -15.73
CA ILE A 34 26.12 -33.77 -15.14
C ILE A 34 27.01 -34.25 -16.27
N LYS A 35 28.26 -33.77 -16.30
CA LYS A 35 29.29 -34.23 -17.21
C LYS A 35 30.19 -35.22 -16.48
N LYS A 36 30.22 -36.47 -16.92
CA LYS A 36 31.10 -37.53 -16.40
C LYS A 36 31.97 -38.08 -17.53
N GLU A 37 33.28 -38.16 -17.29
CA GLU A 37 34.26 -38.77 -18.21
C GLU A 37 34.13 -38.30 -19.67
N GLY A 38 33.92 -37.03 -19.88
CA GLY A 38 33.76 -36.43 -21.20
C GLY A 38 32.38 -36.69 -21.87
N LYS A 39 31.47 -37.41 -21.21
CA LYS A 39 30.11 -37.66 -21.67
C LYS A 39 29.13 -36.80 -20.90
N LEU A 40 28.06 -36.35 -21.56
CA LEU A 40 26.93 -35.69 -20.89
C LEU A 40 26.02 -36.77 -20.32
N SER A 41 25.52 -36.55 -19.09
CA SER A 41 24.45 -37.37 -18.53
C SER A 41 23.17 -37.21 -19.37
N LEU A 42 22.44 -38.30 -19.51
CA LEU A 42 21.10 -38.27 -20.09
C LEU A 42 20.05 -37.75 -19.08
N ASP A 43 20.40 -37.79 -17.79
CA ASP A 43 19.51 -37.25 -16.72
C ASP A 43 19.62 -35.74 -16.65
N VAL A 44 18.54 -35.09 -17.03
CA VAL A 44 18.43 -33.64 -17.06
C VAL A 44 17.36 -33.20 -16.09
N THR A 45 17.76 -32.35 -15.15
CA THR A 45 16.80 -31.68 -14.26
C THR A 45 16.56 -30.28 -14.78
N TYR A 46 15.29 -29.92 -14.86
CA TYR A 46 14.86 -28.57 -15.19
C TYR A 46 14.35 -27.91 -13.95
N VAL A 47 14.73 -26.64 -13.75
CA VAL A 47 14.20 -25.76 -12.72
C VAL A 47 13.68 -24.52 -13.41
N ASN A 48 12.42 -24.24 -13.21
CA ASN A 48 11.78 -23.03 -13.73
C ASN A 48 11.50 -22.10 -12.54
N PHE A 49 11.82 -20.83 -12.70
CA PHE A 49 11.50 -19.82 -11.71
C PHE A 49 11.33 -18.46 -12.39
N GLN A 50 10.60 -17.58 -11.74
CA GLN A 50 10.45 -16.19 -12.16
C GLN A 50 11.12 -15.29 -11.13
N THR A 51 11.87 -14.32 -11.61
CA THR A 51 12.45 -13.28 -10.74
C THR A 51 11.37 -12.30 -10.29
N GLU A 52 11.57 -11.74 -9.10
CA GLU A 52 10.66 -10.75 -8.57
C GLU A 52 10.71 -9.43 -9.37
N LYS A 53 9.63 -8.66 -9.33
CA LYS A 53 9.60 -7.31 -9.88
C LYS A 53 10.46 -6.38 -9.03
N VAL A 54 11.03 -5.36 -9.66
CA VAL A 54 11.69 -4.28 -8.91
C VAL A 54 10.66 -3.56 -8.05
N GLN A 55 10.98 -3.37 -6.78
CA GLN A 55 10.14 -2.60 -5.88
C GLN A 55 10.28 -1.10 -6.16
N GLN A 56 9.16 -0.39 -6.16
CA GLN A 56 9.16 1.06 -6.31
C GLN A 56 9.66 1.74 -5.02
N GLU A 57 10.28 2.90 -5.19
CA GLU A 57 10.59 3.79 -4.05
C GLU A 57 9.29 4.26 -3.38
N ALA A 58 9.29 4.30 -2.04
CA ALA A 58 8.14 4.70 -1.26
C ALA A 58 7.69 6.15 -1.56
N PRO A 59 6.38 6.46 -1.53
CA PRO A 59 5.91 7.83 -1.62
C PRO A 59 6.26 8.61 -0.36
N LYS A 60 6.08 9.94 -0.41
CA LYS A 60 6.18 10.81 0.76
C LYS A 60 4.80 11.07 1.34
N ALA A 61 4.69 11.29 2.64
CA ALA A 61 3.41 11.70 3.25
C ALA A 61 2.85 12.99 2.62
N ALA A 62 3.73 13.88 2.14
CA ALA A 62 3.36 15.12 1.44
C ALA A 62 2.79 14.91 0.03
N ASP A 63 2.86 13.71 -0.53
CA ASP A 63 2.26 13.36 -1.82
C ASP A 63 0.72 13.30 -1.77
N VAL A 64 0.15 13.42 -0.58
CA VAL A 64 -1.29 13.54 -0.37
C VAL A 64 -1.64 14.73 0.51
N SER A 65 -2.88 15.20 0.44
CA SER A 65 -3.45 16.13 1.39
C SER A 65 -4.81 15.65 1.89
N ILE A 66 -5.05 15.86 3.19
CA ILE A 66 -6.30 15.52 3.87
C ILE A 66 -7.09 16.80 4.06
N ASN A 67 -8.34 16.82 3.57
CA ASN A 67 -9.31 17.85 3.89
C ASN A 67 -10.30 17.28 4.92
N TYR A 68 -10.17 17.72 6.16
CA TYR A 68 -11.00 17.23 7.27
C TYR A 68 -12.45 17.74 7.20
N GLU A 69 -12.70 18.91 6.59
CA GLU A 69 -14.06 19.45 6.44
C GLU A 69 -14.89 18.66 5.43
N GLN A 70 -14.23 18.22 4.34
CA GLN A 70 -14.87 17.47 3.26
C GLN A 70 -14.67 15.95 3.41
N GLU A 71 -13.92 15.53 4.41
CA GLU A 71 -13.53 14.13 4.63
C GLU A 71 -12.92 13.50 3.39
N THR A 72 -11.99 14.20 2.73
CA THR A 72 -11.37 13.77 1.49
C THR A 72 -9.87 13.65 1.59
N LEU A 73 -9.31 12.71 0.80
CA LEU A 73 -7.89 12.51 0.55
C LEU A 73 -7.61 12.83 -0.91
N GLU A 74 -6.71 13.76 -1.18
CA GLU A 74 -6.28 14.14 -2.51
C GLU A 74 -4.89 13.55 -2.80
N ASN A 75 -4.73 12.94 -3.96
CA ASN A 75 -3.43 12.52 -4.47
C ASN A 75 -2.77 13.65 -5.24
N LYS A 76 -1.72 14.25 -4.69
CA LYS A 76 -0.91 15.32 -5.31
C LYS A 76 0.30 14.81 -6.09
N ALA A 77 0.58 13.51 -6.02
CA ALA A 77 1.68 12.91 -6.73
C ALA A 77 1.42 12.82 -8.24
N SER A 78 2.49 12.65 -9.01
CA SER A 78 2.45 12.41 -10.46
C SER A 78 2.25 10.94 -10.83
N PHE A 79 1.79 10.11 -9.90
CA PHE A 79 1.58 8.67 -10.04
C PHE A 79 0.37 8.21 -9.22
N ASP A 80 -0.15 7.03 -9.56
CA ASP A 80 -1.24 6.42 -8.80
C ASP A 80 -0.77 5.95 -7.43
N LEU A 81 -1.56 6.26 -6.41
CA LEU A 81 -1.38 5.81 -5.03
C LEU A 81 -2.44 4.77 -4.65
N GLU A 82 -2.17 4.06 -3.59
CA GLU A 82 -3.14 3.25 -2.86
C GLU A 82 -3.10 3.66 -1.39
N TYR A 83 -4.26 3.60 -0.73
CA TYR A 83 -4.37 3.91 0.69
C TYR A 83 -5.10 2.81 1.46
N ALA A 84 -4.83 2.73 2.76
CA ALA A 84 -5.46 1.78 3.68
C ALA A 84 -5.36 2.25 5.14
N ALA A 85 -6.17 1.63 6.00
CA ALA A 85 -6.19 1.84 7.45
C ALA A 85 -5.14 1.02 8.22
N SER A 86 -4.25 0.31 7.53
CA SER A 86 -3.21 -0.53 8.13
C SER A 86 -2.00 -0.56 7.21
N LYS A 87 -0.83 -0.82 7.76
CA LYS A 87 0.39 -1.03 6.96
C LYS A 87 0.30 -2.28 6.09
N ASP A 88 -0.32 -3.34 6.61
CA ASP A 88 -0.47 -4.63 5.95
C ASP A 88 -1.96 -5.03 5.89
N PRO A 89 -2.78 -4.31 5.09
CA PRO A 89 -4.20 -4.59 4.98
C PRO A 89 -4.46 -5.77 4.05
N GLN A 90 -5.66 -6.36 4.15
CA GLN A 90 -6.12 -7.37 3.19
C GLN A 90 -6.35 -6.80 1.78
N SER A 91 -6.65 -5.50 1.70
CA SER A 91 -6.87 -4.80 0.42
C SER A 91 -6.47 -3.33 0.51
N TRP A 92 -6.00 -2.81 -0.61
CA TRP A 92 -5.65 -1.42 -0.82
C TRP A 92 -6.66 -0.74 -1.75
N THR A 93 -7.00 0.52 -1.47
CA THR A 93 -7.89 1.31 -2.32
C THR A 93 -7.08 2.28 -3.17
N THR A 94 -7.31 2.28 -4.49
CA THR A 94 -6.55 3.11 -5.43
C THR A 94 -7.05 4.56 -5.43
N ILE A 95 -6.10 5.52 -5.42
CA ILE A 95 -6.32 6.93 -5.75
C ILE A 95 -5.51 7.27 -6.98
N ARG A 96 -6.18 7.59 -8.08
CA ARG A 96 -5.51 7.99 -9.32
C ARG A 96 -4.78 9.31 -9.14
N GLN A 97 -3.74 9.51 -9.92
CA GLN A 97 -3.02 10.78 -10.01
C GLN A 97 -3.98 11.97 -10.14
N GLY A 98 -3.81 13.01 -9.29
CA GLY A 98 -4.61 14.22 -9.31
C GLY A 98 -6.08 14.07 -8.93
N CYS A 99 -6.48 12.91 -8.40
CA CYS A 99 -7.85 12.64 -7.98
C CYS A 99 -8.02 12.78 -6.47
N MET A 100 -9.28 13.04 -6.07
CA MET A 100 -9.73 12.97 -4.68
C MET A 100 -10.62 11.75 -4.44
N VAL A 101 -10.56 11.23 -3.22
CA VAL A 101 -11.46 10.18 -2.73
C VAL A 101 -12.03 10.58 -1.37
N ARG A 102 -13.23 10.11 -1.07
CA ARG A 102 -13.83 10.28 0.25
C ARG A 102 -13.26 9.27 1.24
N LEU A 103 -13.00 9.71 2.46
CA LEU A 103 -12.50 8.88 3.56
C LEU A 103 -13.64 8.27 4.41
N THR A 104 -14.89 8.46 4.01
CA THR A 104 -16.07 8.02 4.78
C THR A 104 -15.96 6.56 5.20
N SER A 105 -15.54 5.66 4.29
CA SER A 105 -15.41 4.23 4.61
C SER A 105 -14.34 3.91 5.67
N LEU A 106 -13.29 4.74 5.79
CA LEU A 106 -12.30 4.61 6.87
C LEU A 106 -12.84 5.19 8.18
N LEU A 107 -13.51 6.34 8.11
CA LEU A 107 -14.07 7.04 9.25
C LEU A 107 -15.24 6.28 9.88
N ASP A 108 -16.05 5.57 9.08
CA ASP A 108 -17.14 4.71 9.56
C ASP A 108 -16.65 3.55 10.44
N ASN A 109 -15.37 3.16 10.31
CA ASN A 109 -14.74 2.18 11.17
C ASN A 109 -14.40 2.72 12.57
N ILE A 110 -14.39 4.05 12.73
CA ILE A 110 -14.20 4.70 14.03
C ILE A 110 -15.55 4.74 14.74
N ARG A 111 -15.83 3.74 15.56
CA ARG A 111 -17.14 3.57 16.23
C ARG A 111 -17.32 4.47 17.45
N GLU A 112 -16.22 4.86 18.09
CA GLU A 112 -16.25 5.63 19.33
C GLU A 112 -15.87 7.09 19.08
N SER A 113 -16.50 8.00 19.82
CA SER A 113 -16.09 9.39 19.90
C SER A 113 -14.66 9.49 20.39
N GLY A 114 -13.82 10.30 19.73
CA GLY A 114 -12.39 10.41 20.03
C GLY A 114 -11.54 9.25 19.54
N GLY A 115 -12.12 8.27 18.82
CA GLY A 115 -11.37 7.19 18.19
C GLY A 115 -10.53 7.66 17.03
N SER A 116 -9.50 6.87 16.67
CA SER A 116 -8.64 7.14 15.53
C SER A 116 -8.41 5.91 14.65
N VAL A 117 -8.06 6.14 13.39
CA VAL A 117 -7.63 5.11 12.45
C VAL A 117 -6.39 5.61 11.70
N PRO A 118 -5.31 4.82 11.64
CA PRO A 118 -4.11 5.23 10.92
C PRO A 118 -4.35 5.20 9.41
N LEU A 119 -3.79 6.17 8.71
CA LEU A 119 -3.81 6.25 7.26
C LEU A 119 -2.42 5.95 6.72
N TYR A 120 -2.34 4.94 5.85
CA TYR A 120 -1.14 4.58 5.11
C TYR A 120 -1.37 4.77 3.62
N ILE A 121 -0.29 5.11 2.92
CA ILE A 121 -0.26 5.19 1.45
C ILE A 121 0.93 4.40 0.90
N ARG A 122 0.81 3.91 -0.33
CA ARG A 122 1.91 3.34 -1.11
C ARG A 122 1.72 3.64 -2.60
N LYS A 123 2.78 3.55 -3.37
CA LYS A 123 2.66 3.55 -4.83
C LYS A 123 2.03 2.25 -5.29
N LYS A 124 1.08 2.37 -6.21
CA LYS A 124 0.43 1.21 -6.80
C LYS A 124 1.40 0.42 -7.67
N ALA A 125 1.30 -0.91 -7.64
CA ALA A 125 2.05 -1.76 -8.56
C ALA A 125 1.73 -1.44 -10.01
N SER A 126 2.74 -1.55 -10.87
CA SER A 126 2.61 -1.44 -12.33
C SER A 126 2.85 -2.80 -13.00
N SER A 127 2.82 -2.82 -14.34
CA SER A 127 3.18 -4.02 -15.09
C SER A 127 4.62 -4.46 -14.86
N SER A 128 5.55 -3.51 -14.65
CA SER A 128 7.00 -3.74 -14.55
C SER A 128 7.57 -3.63 -13.13
N MET A 129 6.82 -3.07 -12.17
CA MET A 129 7.29 -2.86 -10.81
C MET A 129 6.24 -3.31 -9.78
N SER A 130 6.72 -3.85 -8.66
CA SER A 130 5.88 -4.14 -7.49
C SER A 130 5.44 -2.84 -6.79
N ALA A 131 4.42 -2.93 -5.94
CA ALA A 131 4.04 -1.80 -5.10
C ALA A 131 5.21 -1.39 -4.19
N SER A 132 5.23 -0.12 -3.81
CA SER A 132 6.24 0.37 -2.85
C SER A 132 5.94 -0.10 -1.43
N GLU A 133 6.89 0.15 -0.53
CA GLU A 133 6.63 0.14 0.91
C GLU A 133 5.52 1.14 1.27
N ALA A 134 4.77 0.80 2.32
CA ALA A 134 3.72 1.65 2.85
C ALA A 134 4.28 2.73 3.77
N VAL A 135 3.80 3.96 3.61
CA VAL A 135 4.17 5.13 4.41
C VAL A 135 2.98 5.57 5.25
N PHE A 136 3.20 5.79 6.52
CA PHE A 136 2.24 6.41 7.42
C PHE A 136 2.07 7.89 7.08
N VAL A 137 0.82 8.35 7.02
CA VAL A 137 0.48 9.76 6.72
C VAL A 137 0.01 10.47 7.97
N ALA A 138 -1.02 9.94 8.62
CA ALA A 138 -1.64 10.54 9.79
C ALA A 138 -2.55 9.53 10.50
N ASP A 139 -2.89 9.81 11.75
CA ASP A 139 -4.03 9.23 12.42
C ASP A 139 -5.27 10.09 12.12
N LEU A 140 -6.22 9.51 11.39
CA LEU A 140 -7.53 10.13 11.15
C LEU A 140 -8.33 10.02 12.46
N GLN A 141 -8.73 11.14 13.00
CA GLN A 141 -9.47 11.20 14.27
C GLN A 141 -10.92 11.57 14.01
N ARG A 142 -11.82 10.93 14.74
CA ARG A 142 -13.19 11.35 14.84
C ARG A 142 -13.30 12.41 15.93
N GLN A 143 -13.97 13.51 15.63
CA GLN A 143 -14.21 14.54 16.64
C GLN A 143 -15.03 13.97 17.81
N GLU A 144 -14.73 14.44 19.01
CA GLU A 144 -15.52 14.13 20.18
C GLU A 144 -16.92 14.71 20.05
N ILE A 145 -17.89 14.02 20.63
CA ILE A 145 -19.25 14.56 20.74
C ILE A 145 -19.18 15.80 21.62
N PRO A 146 -19.76 16.95 21.19
CA PRO A 146 -19.74 18.16 22.00
C PRO A 146 -20.32 17.90 23.39
N GLU A 147 -19.68 18.48 24.41
CA GLU A 147 -20.20 18.43 25.76
C GLU A 147 -21.62 19.01 25.83
N GLU A 148 -22.39 18.62 26.83
CA GLU A 148 -23.78 19.07 27.04
C GLU A 148 -23.88 20.61 27.07
N SER A 149 -22.86 21.26 27.64
CA SER A 149 -22.76 22.74 27.68
C SER A 149 -22.66 23.40 26.31
N ASN A 150 -22.22 22.67 25.29
CA ASN A 150 -22.03 23.15 23.92
C ASN A 150 -23.14 22.72 22.97
N LYS A 151 -24.14 21.97 23.46
CA LYS A 151 -25.30 21.62 22.64
C LYS A 151 -26.09 22.81 22.21
N PRO A 152 -26.70 22.79 21.01
CA PRO A 152 -27.55 23.85 20.56
C PRO A 152 -28.70 24.10 21.52
N ASN A 153 -28.96 25.37 21.85
CA ASN A 153 -30.16 25.76 22.59
C ASN A 153 -31.24 26.21 21.59
N ILE A 154 -32.40 25.58 21.66
CA ILE A 154 -33.53 25.88 20.77
C ILE A 154 -34.59 26.64 21.54
N ASP A 155 -34.84 27.90 21.14
CA ASP A 155 -35.98 28.68 21.62
C ASP A 155 -37.14 28.54 20.62
N TYR A 156 -38.06 27.65 20.93
CA TYR A 156 -39.24 27.39 20.09
C TYR A 156 -40.21 28.56 19.99
N ARG A 157 -40.14 29.54 20.91
CA ARG A 157 -41.03 30.74 20.85
C ARG A 157 -40.52 31.78 19.89
N LYS A 158 -39.20 31.88 19.79
CA LYS A 158 -38.52 32.81 18.87
C LYS A 158 -38.11 32.18 17.55
N GLU A 159 -38.25 30.85 17.43
CA GLU A 159 -37.78 30.09 16.28
C GLU A 159 -36.28 30.29 16.05
N GLU A 160 -35.52 30.43 17.15
CA GLU A 160 -34.06 30.66 17.13
C GLU A 160 -33.29 29.43 17.63
N ILE A 161 -32.17 29.17 16.98
CA ILE A 161 -31.17 28.19 17.43
C ILE A 161 -29.88 28.95 17.77
N THR A 162 -29.46 28.85 19.02
CA THR A 162 -28.15 29.36 19.43
C THR A 162 -27.14 28.20 19.45
N ILE A 163 -26.08 28.32 18.64
CA ILE A 163 -25.01 27.35 18.54
C ILE A 163 -23.67 27.99 18.90
N SER A 164 -22.75 27.21 19.45
CA SER A 164 -21.37 27.64 19.67
C SER A 164 -20.66 27.84 18.32
N SER A 165 -19.72 28.77 18.24
CA SER A 165 -18.94 29.08 17.04
C SER A 165 -18.09 27.89 16.53
N SER A 166 -17.91 26.88 17.38
CA SER A 166 -17.19 25.64 17.04
C SER A 166 -18.06 24.55 16.42
N LEU A 167 -19.38 24.76 16.35
CA LEU A 167 -20.34 23.81 15.81
C LEU A 167 -20.86 24.22 14.43
N GLN A 168 -21.07 23.23 13.59
CA GLN A 168 -21.81 23.38 12.33
C GLN A 168 -23.13 22.62 12.45
N TYR A 169 -24.15 23.08 11.73
CA TYR A 169 -25.46 22.42 11.72
C TYR A 169 -25.93 22.13 10.29
N VAL A 170 -26.71 21.08 10.17
CA VAL A 170 -27.40 20.72 8.93
C VAL A 170 -28.88 20.53 9.27
N ILE A 171 -29.76 21.16 8.48
CA ILE A 171 -31.19 20.90 8.57
C ILE A 171 -31.51 19.74 7.64
N VAL A 172 -32.02 18.67 8.21
CA VAL A 172 -32.44 17.48 7.46
C VAL A 172 -33.96 17.47 7.47
N ASN A 173 -34.57 17.52 6.28
CA ASN A 173 -36.03 17.43 6.08
C ASN A 173 -36.49 15.99 5.96
#